data_0f1b853e913d2e783bb2bb4215212c23
#
_entry.id   0f1b853e913d2e783bb2bb4215212c23
#
_cell.length_a   1.000
_cell.length_b   1.000
_cell.length_c   1.000
_cell.angle_alpha   90.00
_cell.angle_beta   90.00
_cell.angle_gamma   90.00
#
_symmetry.space_group_name_H-M   'P 1'
#
loop_
_entity.id
_entity.type
_entity.pdbx_description
1 polymer ?
#
loop_
_entity_poly.entity_id
_entity_poly.type
_entity_poly.pdbx_seq_one_letter_code
_entity_poly.pdbx_strand_id
1 'polypeptide(L)'
;MCIRDRPDPAHLGDKMKGKTCAGTYVTGTKDGKKRAVYLYQVADNEECMKAWGCQAVVAQTAFSAVIAMDLLEHDVWKGEGVLGPEAFPPDPFMEKMADYGFPYGMKEMTAK
;
A
#
# COMPACT_ATOMS: atom_id res chain seq x y z
N MET A 1 -24.47 -12.77 3.61
CA MET A 1 -23.25 -13.48 3.18
C MET A 1 -22.80 -14.38 4.32
N CYS A 2 -22.94 -15.71 4.16
CA CYS A 2 -22.58 -16.67 5.22
C CYS A 2 -21.06 -16.82 5.32
N ILE A 3 -20.48 -16.40 6.44
CA ILE A 3 -19.04 -16.58 6.77
C ILE A 3 -18.68 -18.07 6.87
N ARG A 4 -19.69 -18.95 7.11
CA ARG A 4 -19.52 -20.41 7.26
C ARG A 4 -19.05 -21.16 6.01
N ASP A 5 -19.28 -20.61 4.83
CA ASP A 5 -19.00 -21.29 3.56
C ASP A 5 -17.63 -20.89 2.96
N ARG A 6 -16.86 -20.12 3.67
CA ARG A 6 -15.53 -19.69 3.21
C ARG A 6 -14.44 -20.43 3.98
N PRO A 7 -13.42 -20.93 3.28
CA PRO A 7 -12.25 -21.45 3.96
C PRO A 7 -11.63 -20.35 4.82
N ASP A 8 -11.12 -20.73 5.99
CA ASP A 8 -10.42 -19.81 6.88
C ASP A 8 -9.18 -19.25 6.19
N PRO A 9 -9.06 -17.93 6.01
CA PRO A 9 -7.90 -17.31 5.37
C PRO A 9 -6.58 -17.69 6.03
N ALA A 10 -6.57 -17.91 7.35
CA ALA A 10 -5.39 -18.32 8.08
C ALA A 10 -4.81 -19.68 7.61
N HIS A 11 -5.65 -20.55 7.07
CA HIS A 11 -5.25 -21.87 6.57
C HIS A 11 -5.00 -21.90 5.06
N LEU A 12 -5.08 -20.75 4.38
CA LEU A 12 -4.92 -20.66 2.93
C LEU A 12 -3.59 -20.05 2.49
N GLY A 13 -2.79 -19.51 3.41
CA GLY A 13 -1.58 -18.76 3.10
C GLY A 13 -0.67 -19.47 2.10
N ASP A 14 -0.33 -20.70 2.37
CA ASP A 14 0.57 -21.52 1.53
C ASP A 14 -0.07 -21.98 0.22
N LYS A 15 -1.39 -21.98 0.14
CA LYS A 15 -2.14 -22.45 -1.03
C LYS A 15 -2.48 -21.34 -2.00
N MET A 16 -2.46 -20.10 -1.55
CA MET A 16 -2.76 -18.94 -2.38
C MET A 16 -1.56 -18.55 -3.22
N LYS A 17 -1.72 -18.58 -4.52
CA LYS A 17 -0.74 -18.10 -5.50
C LYS A 17 -1.30 -16.90 -6.22
N GLY A 18 -0.46 -15.91 -6.46
CA GLY A 18 -0.84 -14.73 -7.21
C GLY A 18 -0.33 -13.44 -6.58
N LYS A 19 -0.74 -12.34 -7.19
CA LYS A 19 -0.31 -10.99 -6.83
C LYS A 19 -1.51 -10.12 -6.52
N THR A 20 -1.36 -9.27 -5.51
CA THR A 20 -2.28 -8.16 -5.27
C THR A 20 -1.70 -6.89 -5.85
N CYS A 21 -2.53 -6.12 -6.53
CA CYS A 21 -2.19 -4.78 -7.01
C CYS A 21 -3.16 -3.79 -6.35
N ALA A 22 -2.65 -2.97 -5.48
CA ALA A 22 -3.39 -1.87 -4.87
C ALA A 22 -2.88 -0.55 -5.44
N GLY A 23 -3.78 0.37 -5.79
CA GLY A 23 -3.34 1.64 -6.34
C GLY A 23 -4.45 2.68 -6.45
N THR A 24 -4.03 3.91 -6.70
CA THR A 24 -4.91 5.07 -6.84
C THR A 24 -4.76 5.66 -8.25
N TYR A 25 -5.87 5.80 -8.92
CA TYR A 25 -5.95 6.47 -10.22
C TYR A 25 -6.39 7.91 -10.03
N VAL A 26 -5.52 8.84 -10.37
CA VAL A 26 -5.74 10.28 -10.21
C VAL A 26 -5.83 10.96 -11.56
N THR A 27 -6.87 11.75 -11.76
CA THR A 27 -7.05 12.58 -12.93
C THR A 27 -7.13 14.05 -12.55
N GLY A 28 -6.57 14.91 -13.38
CA GLY A 28 -6.59 16.34 -13.10
C GLY A 28 -6.02 17.15 -14.26
N THR A 29 -5.73 18.41 -13.97
CA THR A 29 -5.10 19.32 -14.91
C THR A 29 -3.80 19.85 -14.29
N LYS A 30 -2.70 19.75 -15.02
CA LYS A 30 -1.42 20.34 -14.66
C LYS A 30 -0.94 21.20 -15.82
N ASP A 31 -0.61 22.47 -15.54
CA ASP A 31 -0.15 23.43 -16.53
C ASP A 31 -1.11 23.56 -17.74
N GLY A 32 -2.44 23.56 -17.47
CA GLY A 32 -3.49 23.66 -18.48
C GLY A 32 -3.71 22.37 -19.30
N LYS A 33 -2.98 21.29 -19.05
CA LYS A 33 -3.11 20.01 -19.75
C LYS A 33 -3.77 18.96 -18.88
N LYS A 34 -4.70 18.20 -19.43
CA LYS A 34 -5.28 17.03 -18.77
C LYS A 34 -4.18 16.01 -18.49
N ARG A 35 -4.15 15.49 -17.28
CA ARG A 35 -3.20 14.48 -16.84
C ARG A 35 -3.92 13.37 -16.08
N ALA A 36 -3.49 12.15 -16.29
CA ALA A 36 -3.95 10.99 -15.53
C ALA A 36 -2.73 10.18 -15.07
N VAL A 37 -2.70 9.82 -13.81
CA VAL A 37 -1.60 9.06 -13.21
C VAL A 37 -2.18 7.90 -12.41
N TYR A 38 -1.58 6.73 -12.57
CA TYR A 38 -1.85 5.57 -11.73
C TYR A 38 -0.65 5.31 -10.84
N LEU A 39 -0.84 5.49 -9.54
CA LEU A 39 0.12 5.14 -8.50
C LEU A 39 -0.29 3.79 -7.94
N TYR A 40 0.61 2.81 -7.93
CA TYR A 40 0.28 1.44 -7.55
C TYR A 40 1.42 0.72 -6.84
N GLN A 41 1.05 -0.31 -6.12
CA GLN A 41 1.96 -1.21 -5.45
C GLN A 41 1.51 -2.65 -5.72
N VAL A 42 2.46 -3.52 -6.03
CA VAL A 42 2.21 -4.94 -6.29
C VAL A 42 2.92 -5.77 -5.22
N ALA A 43 2.20 -6.72 -4.63
CA ALA A 43 2.76 -7.68 -3.70
C ALA A 43 2.46 -9.11 -4.18
N ASP A 44 3.48 -9.94 -4.22
CA ASP A 44 3.39 -11.36 -4.55
C ASP A 44 3.16 -12.17 -3.27
N ASN A 45 2.14 -13.06 -3.29
CA ASN A 45 1.78 -13.80 -2.10
C ASN A 45 2.84 -14.84 -1.71
N GLU A 46 3.48 -15.50 -2.67
CA GLU A 46 4.51 -16.50 -2.40
C GLU A 46 5.77 -15.83 -1.82
N GLU A 47 6.13 -14.65 -2.31
CA GLU A 47 7.23 -13.84 -1.76
C GLU A 47 6.92 -13.36 -0.35
N CYS A 48 5.71 -12.85 -0.09
CA CYS A 48 5.29 -12.43 1.24
C CYS A 48 5.28 -13.59 2.24
N MET A 49 4.74 -14.74 1.86
CA MET A 49 4.75 -15.94 2.70
C MET A 49 6.18 -16.39 3.03
N LYS A 50 7.09 -16.34 2.06
CA LYS A 50 8.49 -16.71 2.26
C LYS A 50 9.25 -15.71 3.15
N ALA A 51 9.03 -14.43 2.95
CA ALA A 51 9.75 -13.38 3.66
C ALA A 51 9.24 -13.13 5.07
N TRP A 52 7.93 -13.17 5.28
CA TRP A 52 7.27 -12.75 6.53
C TRP A 52 6.28 -13.74 7.10
N GLY A 53 6.04 -14.88 6.44
CA GLY A 53 5.08 -15.89 6.90
C GLY A 53 3.61 -15.43 6.88
N CYS A 54 3.29 -14.39 6.12
CA CYS A 54 1.94 -13.87 6.01
C CYS A 54 1.54 -13.59 4.56
N GLN A 55 0.23 -13.55 4.32
CA GLN A 55 -0.32 -13.28 2.99
C GLN A 55 -0.03 -11.83 2.54
N ALA A 56 0.06 -11.62 1.23
CA ALA A 56 0.32 -10.30 0.63
C ALA A 56 -0.64 -9.21 1.13
N VAL A 57 -1.94 -9.50 1.25
CA VAL A 57 -2.93 -8.55 1.74
C VAL A 57 -2.68 -8.15 3.20
N VAL A 58 -2.24 -9.09 4.03
CA VAL A 58 -1.89 -8.83 5.44
C VAL A 58 -0.64 -7.96 5.51
N ALA A 59 0.39 -8.32 4.76
CA ALA A 59 1.64 -7.55 4.67
C ALA A 59 1.38 -6.11 4.21
N GLN A 60 0.69 -5.91 3.09
CA GLN A 60 0.36 -4.56 2.57
C GLN A 60 -0.40 -3.70 3.58
N THR A 61 -1.34 -4.30 4.32
CA THR A 61 -2.12 -3.58 5.34
C THR A 61 -1.27 -3.24 6.56
N ALA A 62 -0.51 -4.21 7.07
CA ALA A 62 0.29 -4.05 8.29
C ALA A 62 1.45 -3.05 8.09
N PHE A 63 2.19 -3.16 6.99
CA PHE A 63 3.34 -2.28 6.74
C PHE A 63 2.97 -0.81 6.60
N SER A 64 1.79 -0.50 6.06
CA SER A 64 1.32 0.89 6.01
C SER A 64 1.18 1.51 7.41
N ALA A 65 0.65 0.75 8.36
CA ALA A 65 0.54 1.20 9.76
C ALA A 65 1.92 1.31 10.43
N VAL A 66 2.80 0.33 10.22
CA VAL A 66 4.16 0.31 10.78
C VAL A 66 4.98 1.49 10.28
N ILE A 67 4.93 1.79 8.97
CA ILE A 67 5.63 2.95 8.39
C ILE A 67 5.12 4.25 9.01
N ALA A 68 3.80 4.41 9.16
CA ALA A 68 3.25 5.60 9.80
C ALA A 68 3.73 5.74 11.26
N MET A 69 3.78 4.64 12.01
CA MET A 69 4.31 4.65 13.39
C MET A 69 5.79 5.01 13.42
N ASP A 70 6.61 4.47 12.52
CA ASP A 70 8.03 4.78 12.40
C ASP A 70 8.27 6.26 12.11
N LEU A 71 7.48 6.85 11.20
CA LEU A 71 7.58 8.28 10.89
C LEU A 71 7.15 9.19 12.04
N LEU A 72 6.18 8.76 12.84
CA LEU A 72 5.77 9.48 14.05
C LEU A 72 6.80 9.35 15.18
N GLU A 73 7.36 8.16 15.39
CA GLU A 73 8.38 7.90 16.41
C GLU A 73 9.65 8.73 16.18
N HIS A 74 10.05 8.87 14.92
CA HIS A 74 11.24 9.64 14.55
C HIS A 74 10.98 11.13 14.30
N ASP A 75 9.81 11.63 14.70
CA ASP A 75 9.45 13.05 14.54
C ASP A 75 9.45 13.57 13.08
N VAL A 76 9.39 12.67 12.09
CA VAL A 76 9.27 13.05 10.68
C VAL A 76 7.85 13.53 10.37
N TRP A 77 6.85 12.81 10.89
CA TRP A 77 5.48 13.26 10.93
C TRP A 77 5.14 13.80 12.31
N LYS A 78 4.60 15.02 12.37
CA LYS A 78 4.22 15.70 13.61
C LYS A 78 2.82 16.28 13.49
N GLY A 79 2.00 16.04 14.51
CA GLY A 79 0.66 16.60 14.58
C GLY A 79 0.00 16.31 15.91
N GLU A 80 -1.00 17.10 16.25
CA GLU A 80 -1.79 16.95 17.48
C GLU A 80 -3.22 16.55 17.13
N GLY A 81 -3.82 15.69 17.94
CA GLY A 81 -5.19 15.22 17.76
C GLY A 81 -5.29 13.99 16.84
N VAL A 82 -6.48 13.76 16.31
CA VAL A 82 -6.77 12.65 15.39
C VAL A 82 -6.64 13.18 13.96
N LEU A 83 -5.59 12.77 13.26
CA LEU A 83 -5.27 13.21 11.91
C LEU A 83 -5.26 12.03 10.94
N GLY A 84 -5.74 12.24 9.72
CA GLY A 84 -5.56 11.28 8.63
C GLY A 84 -4.19 11.44 7.98
N PRO A 85 -3.72 10.42 7.22
CA PRO A 85 -2.41 10.46 6.56
C PRO A 85 -2.26 11.62 5.57
N GLU A 86 -3.36 12.15 5.05
CA GLU A 86 -3.38 13.31 4.14
C GLU A 86 -2.93 14.63 4.81
N ALA A 87 -2.86 14.66 6.12
CA ALA A 87 -2.35 15.82 6.86
C ALA A 87 -0.81 15.93 6.85
N PHE A 88 -0.13 14.88 6.38
CA PHE A 88 1.32 14.78 6.41
C PHE A 88 1.94 14.75 5.00
N PRO A 89 3.22 15.18 4.86
CA PRO A 89 3.91 15.04 3.59
C PRO A 89 4.06 13.56 3.20
N PRO A 90 3.70 13.20 1.95
CA PRO A 90 3.72 11.79 1.52
C PRO A 90 5.12 11.25 1.21
N ASP A 91 6.08 12.11 0.84
CA ASP A 91 7.39 11.68 0.34
C ASP A 91 8.14 10.75 1.32
N PRO A 92 8.26 11.06 2.63
CA PRO A 92 8.94 10.17 3.56
C PRO A 92 8.26 8.79 3.68
N PHE A 93 6.94 8.74 3.56
CA PHE A 93 6.19 7.49 3.58
C PHE A 93 6.49 6.65 2.34
N MET A 94 6.54 7.27 1.18
CA MET A 94 6.82 6.59 -0.09
C MET A 94 8.26 6.04 -0.14
N GLU A 95 9.22 6.75 0.41
CA GLU A 95 10.61 6.29 0.56
C GLU A 95 10.68 5.07 1.49
N LYS A 96 10.05 5.15 2.66
CA LYS A 96 9.98 4.04 3.62
C LYS A 96 9.28 2.80 3.04
N MET A 97 8.28 2.95 2.18
CA MET A 97 7.65 1.80 1.51
C MET A 97 8.68 0.98 0.72
N ALA A 98 9.61 1.62 0.02
CA ALA A 98 10.66 0.93 -0.72
C ALA A 98 11.64 0.23 0.23
N ASP A 99 12.04 0.87 1.33
CA ASP A 99 12.94 0.29 2.35
C ASP A 99 12.34 -0.95 3.01
N TYR A 100 11.03 -0.96 3.24
CA TYR A 100 10.29 -2.11 3.78
C TYR A 100 9.99 -3.21 2.74
N GLY A 101 10.49 -3.08 1.50
CA GLY A 101 10.32 -4.09 0.47
C GLY A 101 9.01 -4.00 -0.33
N PHE A 102 8.32 -2.89 -0.24
CA PHE A 102 7.10 -2.60 -1.00
C PHE A 102 7.26 -1.36 -1.90
N PRO A 103 8.13 -1.39 -2.91
CA PRO A 103 8.29 -0.25 -3.80
C PRO A 103 7.00 0.03 -4.54
N TYR A 104 6.71 1.32 -4.74
CA TYR A 104 5.57 1.75 -5.55
C TYR A 104 5.97 1.94 -7.01
N GLY A 105 4.99 1.80 -7.90
CA GLY A 105 5.11 2.17 -9.30
C GLY A 105 4.21 3.36 -9.63
N MET A 106 4.64 4.19 -10.56
CA MET A 106 3.85 5.29 -11.09
C MET A 106 3.80 5.19 -12.62
N LYS A 107 2.59 5.28 -13.18
CA LYS A 107 2.37 5.19 -14.62
C LYS A 107 1.52 6.36 -15.10
N GLU A 108 2.03 7.08 -16.10
CA GLU A 108 1.20 8.05 -16.83
C GLU A 108 0.17 7.29 -17.69
N MET A 109 -1.07 7.74 -17.60
CA MET A 109 -2.20 7.17 -18.30
C MET A 109 -2.77 8.19 -19.27
N THR A 110 -3.46 7.72 -20.30
CA THR A 110 -4.16 8.63 -21.22
C THR A 110 -5.36 9.22 -20.49
N ALA A 111 -5.36 10.54 -20.30
CA ALA A 111 -6.52 11.24 -19.76
C ALA A 111 -7.64 11.26 -20.82
N LYS A 112 -8.75 10.62 -20.52
CA LYS A 112 -9.95 10.66 -21.36
C LYS A 112 -10.76 11.94 -21.11
#